data_f8a6ddf6eaf525451a03dfc7634491d6
#
_entry.id   f8a6ddf6eaf525451a03dfc7634491d6
#
_cell.length_a   1.000
_cell.length_b   1.000
_cell.length_c   1.000
_cell.angle_alpha   90.00
_cell.angle_beta   90.00
_cell.angle_gamma   90.00
#
_symmetry.space_group_name_H-M   'P 1'
#
loop_
_entity.id
_entity.type
_entity.pdbx_description
1 polymer ?
#
loop_
_entity_poly.entity_id
_entity_poly.type
_entity_poly.pdbx_seq_one_letter_code
_entity_poly.pdbx_strand_id
1 'polypeptide(L)'
;KNYVMIISTNAGLWAYNTGDTVMFKSINPPKIIVTGRYKHFISAFGEHVISSEVEQSIKCAIAKTKLLVKEFTVAPMINVSKPDLPHHEWWIEFDKDTGPIDKFAEIIDSEMKNQNIYYKDLVEGKVLQPLKVVNVPMGTFKN
;
A
#
# COMPACT_ATOMS: atom_id res chain seq x y z
N LYS A 1 13.14 12.99 -11.26
CA LYS A 1 12.28 12.24 -12.18
C LYS A 1 12.48 10.76 -11.94
N ASN A 2 11.39 9.99 -11.82
CA ASN A 2 11.42 8.54 -11.66
C ASN A 2 11.35 7.85 -13.02
N TYR A 3 12.03 6.73 -13.14
CA TYR A 3 12.08 5.88 -14.32
C TYR A 3 11.77 4.45 -13.94
N VAL A 4 11.13 3.69 -14.83
CA VAL A 4 10.96 2.24 -14.67
C VAL A 4 12.29 1.56 -15.05
N MET A 5 12.71 0.62 -14.20
CA MET A 5 13.98 -0.09 -14.44
C MET A 5 13.73 -1.34 -15.29
N ILE A 6 14.34 -1.34 -16.47
CA ILE A 6 14.39 -2.49 -17.37
C ILE A 6 15.84 -2.91 -17.51
N ILE A 7 16.15 -4.18 -17.31
CA ILE A 7 17.52 -4.70 -17.35
C ILE A 7 17.70 -5.77 -18.42
N SER A 8 18.89 -5.76 -19.02
CA SER A 8 19.38 -6.86 -19.84
C SER A 8 20.76 -7.26 -19.34
N THR A 9 21.02 -8.56 -19.27
CA THR A 9 22.27 -9.11 -18.77
C THR A 9 22.85 -10.13 -19.73
N ASN A 10 24.16 -10.32 -19.69
CA ASN A 10 24.85 -11.38 -20.42
C ASN A 10 24.55 -12.79 -19.88
N ALA A 11 23.87 -12.89 -18.72
CA ALA A 11 23.40 -14.15 -18.17
C ALA A 11 22.04 -14.61 -18.73
N GLY A 12 21.52 -13.95 -19.77
CA GLY A 12 20.32 -14.36 -20.49
C GLY A 12 19.02 -13.60 -20.17
N LEU A 13 19.04 -12.62 -19.28
CA LEU A 13 17.90 -11.72 -19.14
C LEU A 13 17.88 -10.72 -20.30
N TRP A 14 16.76 -10.64 -21.00
CA TRP A 14 16.55 -9.66 -22.05
C TRP A 14 15.34 -8.78 -21.75
N ALA A 15 15.56 -7.47 -21.71
CA ALA A 15 14.53 -6.46 -21.46
C ALA A 15 13.63 -6.82 -20.24
N TYR A 16 14.23 -7.40 -19.19
CA TYR A 16 13.49 -7.81 -18.01
C TYR A 16 13.04 -6.60 -17.22
N ASN A 17 11.74 -6.47 -17.07
CA ASN A 17 11.11 -5.45 -16.28
C ASN A 17 11.09 -5.88 -14.80
N THR A 18 11.90 -5.21 -13.97
CA THR A 18 12.00 -5.54 -12.53
C THR A 18 10.73 -5.18 -11.74
N GLY A 19 9.89 -4.29 -12.28
CA GLY A 19 8.75 -3.72 -11.58
C GLY A 19 9.12 -2.60 -10.61
N ASP A 20 10.39 -2.20 -10.58
CA ASP A 20 10.87 -1.14 -9.70
C ASP A 20 10.99 0.19 -10.44
N THR A 21 10.80 1.28 -9.70
CA THR A 21 11.11 2.63 -10.13
C THR A 21 12.43 3.08 -9.53
N VAL A 22 13.22 3.80 -10.31
CA VAL A 22 14.53 4.33 -9.92
C VAL A 22 14.65 5.81 -10.27
N MET A 23 15.49 6.50 -9.52
CA MET A 23 15.88 7.88 -9.78
C MET A 23 17.40 7.97 -9.86
N PHE A 24 17.93 8.74 -10.83
CA PHE A 24 19.35 9.04 -10.87
C PHE A 24 19.72 10.01 -9.76
N LYS A 25 20.64 9.59 -8.91
CA LYS A 25 21.27 10.43 -7.89
C LYS A 25 22.47 11.19 -8.47
N SER A 26 23.18 10.56 -9.43
CA SER A 26 24.32 11.11 -10.17
C SER A 26 24.35 10.51 -11.57
N ILE A 27 24.82 11.27 -12.55
CA ILE A 27 24.98 10.82 -13.94
C ILE A 27 26.44 10.41 -14.20
N ASN A 28 27.39 11.05 -13.53
CA ASN A 28 28.80 10.73 -13.67
C ASN A 28 29.51 10.69 -12.30
N PRO A 29 29.90 9.52 -11.78
CA PRO A 29 29.51 8.20 -12.28
C PRO A 29 28.01 7.96 -12.11
N PRO A 30 27.40 7.11 -12.93
CA PRO A 30 25.96 6.86 -12.83
C PRO A 30 25.64 6.13 -11.52
N LYS A 31 24.75 6.75 -10.72
CA LYS A 31 24.23 6.18 -9.48
C LYS A 31 22.73 6.30 -9.46
N ILE A 32 22.06 5.21 -9.17
CA ILE A 32 20.62 5.17 -9.04
C ILE A 32 20.22 4.80 -7.61
N ILE A 33 19.05 5.25 -7.21
CA ILE A 33 18.37 4.77 -6.01
C ILE A 33 17.02 4.19 -6.42
N VAL A 34 16.62 3.11 -5.78
CA VAL A 34 15.28 2.55 -5.93
C VAL A 34 14.33 3.47 -5.19
N THR A 35 13.28 3.94 -5.87
CA THR A 35 12.29 4.88 -5.32
C THR A 35 10.96 4.22 -5.00
N GLY A 36 10.78 2.96 -5.40
CA GLY A 36 9.59 2.17 -5.13
C GLY A 36 9.32 1.14 -6.21
N ARG A 37 8.11 0.62 -6.22
CA ARG A 37 7.59 -0.26 -7.26
C ARG A 37 6.44 0.42 -7.99
N TYR A 38 6.39 0.20 -9.32
CA TYR A 38 5.26 0.65 -10.12
C TYR A 38 4.23 -0.47 -10.33
N LYS A 39 4.59 -1.74 -10.02
CA LYS A 39 3.62 -2.83 -9.99
C LYS A 39 2.60 -2.56 -8.89
N HIS A 40 1.35 -2.74 -9.21
CA HIS A 40 0.26 -2.56 -8.28
C HIS A 40 0.45 -3.46 -7.06
N PHE A 41 0.25 -2.90 -5.89
CA PHE A 41 0.26 -3.63 -4.63
C PHE A 41 -1.02 -4.45 -4.50
N ILE A 42 -2.15 -3.81 -4.83
CA ILE A 42 -3.46 -4.42 -4.88
C ILE A 42 -4.17 -3.93 -6.15
N SER A 43 -4.79 -4.84 -6.88
CA SER A 43 -5.60 -4.52 -8.07
C SER A 43 -6.67 -5.60 -8.30
N ALA A 44 -7.33 -6.04 -7.23
CA ALA A 44 -8.34 -7.09 -7.30
C ALA A 44 -9.64 -6.62 -7.99
N PHE A 45 -9.88 -5.31 -7.96
CA PHE A 45 -11.09 -4.67 -8.48
C PHE A 45 -10.77 -3.59 -9.52
N GLY A 46 -9.51 -3.46 -9.95
CA GLY A 46 -9.06 -2.43 -10.87
C GLY A 46 -8.63 -1.11 -10.21
N GLU A 47 -8.45 -1.10 -8.88
CA GLU A 47 -8.06 0.07 -8.10
C GLU A 47 -6.59 0.46 -8.27
N HIS A 48 -5.75 -0.45 -8.78
CA HIS A 48 -4.34 -0.19 -9.11
C HIS A 48 -3.53 0.51 -8.00
N VAL A 49 -3.77 0.11 -6.74
CA VAL A 49 -3.07 0.65 -5.57
C VAL A 49 -1.57 0.32 -5.67
N ILE A 50 -0.73 1.30 -5.38
CA ILE A 50 0.73 1.15 -5.36
C ILE A 50 1.27 1.30 -3.92
N SER A 51 2.47 0.75 -3.67
CA SER A 51 3.07 0.75 -2.32
C SER A 51 3.21 2.15 -1.72
N SER A 52 3.54 3.15 -2.53
CA SER A 52 3.70 4.52 -2.04
C SER A 52 2.41 5.15 -1.51
N GLU A 53 1.25 4.79 -2.07
CA GLU A 53 -0.06 5.25 -1.59
C GLU A 53 -0.37 4.63 -0.23
N VAL A 54 -0.08 3.32 -0.09
CA VAL A 54 -0.24 2.58 1.17
C VAL A 54 0.65 3.17 2.26
N GLU A 55 1.95 3.30 1.99
CA GLU A 55 2.92 3.86 2.94
C GLU A 55 2.58 5.30 3.35
N GLN A 56 2.18 6.13 2.41
CA GLN A 56 1.81 7.52 2.70
C GLN A 56 0.56 7.60 3.58
N SER A 57 -0.42 6.74 3.32
CA SER A 57 -1.65 6.68 4.13
C SER A 57 -1.35 6.26 5.58
N ILE A 58 -0.49 5.26 5.77
CA ILE A 58 0.00 4.87 7.11
C ILE A 58 0.74 6.03 7.80
N LYS A 59 1.68 6.69 7.11
CA LYS A 59 2.44 7.82 7.66
C LYS A 59 1.50 8.96 8.10
N CYS A 60 0.50 9.26 7.29
CA CYS A 60 -0.51 10.27 7.62
C CYS A 60 -1.31 9.88 8.87
N ALA A 61 -1.76 8.64 8.96
CA ALA A 61 -2.51 8.13 10.11
C ALA A 61 -1.66 8.14 11.39
N ILE A 62 -0.40 7.70 11.33
CA ILE A 62 0.55 7.79 12.45
C ILE A 62 0.71 9.24 12.92
N ALA A 63 0.91 10.18 11.99
CA ALA A 63 1.12 11.58 12.32
C ALA A 63 -0.08 12.18 13.07
N LYS A 64 -1.31 11.82 12.67
CA LYS A 64 -2.55 12.35 13.24
C LYS A 64 -2.99 11.66 14.54
N THR A 65 -2.78 10.34 14.66
CA THR A 65 -3.24 9.57 15.83
C THR A 65 -2.16 9.33 16.88
N LYS A 66 -0.88 9.45 16.49
CA LYS A 66 0.29 9.09 17.30
C LYS A 66 0.38 7.57 17.61
N LEU A 67 -0.43 6.74 16.97
CA LEU A 67 -0.28 5.29 17.04
C LEU A 67 0.96 4.87 16.25
N LEU A 68 1.83 4.10 16.87
CA LEU A 68 3.04 3.60 16.21
C LEU A 68 2.76 2.23 15.60
N VAL A 69 3.00 2.12 14.30
CA VAL A 69 2.90 0.88 13.54
C VAL A 69 4.27 0.22 13.49
N LYS A 70 4.34 -1.06 13.85
CA LYS A 70 5.55 -1.89 13.73
C LYS A 70 5.67 -2.55 12.38
N GLU A 71 4.59 -3.20 11.99
CA GLU A 71 4.53 -3.96 10.74
C GLU A 71 3.09 -3.97 10.25
N PHE A 72 2.89 -4.13 8.95
CA PHE A 72 1.56 -4.23 8.36
C PHE A 72 1.59 -5.01 7.06
N THR A 73 0.43 -5.53 6.70
CA THR A 73 0.14 -6.05 5.35
C THR A 73 -1.26 -5.64 4.93
N VAL A 74 -1.48 -5.61 3.62
CA VAL A 74 -2.78 -5.26 3.06
C VAL A 74 -3.20 -6.34 2.07
N ALA A 75 -4.45 -6.80 2.16
CA ALA A 75 -4.99 -7.80 1.27
C ALA A 75 -6.41 -7.44 0.83
N PRO A 76 -6.81 -7.77 -0.41
CA PRO A 76 -8.19 -7.64 -0.84
C PRO A 76 -9.03 -8.78 -0.27
N MET A 77 -10.11 -8.44 0.42
CA MET A 77 -11.12 -9.39 0.85
C MET A 77 -12.21 -9.48 -0.22
N ILE A 78 -12.11 -10.52 -1.05
CA ILE A 78 -12.97 -10.70 -2.25
C ILE A 78 -14.23 -11.50 -1.90
N ASN A 79 -14.05 -12.60 -1.14
CA ASN A 79 -15.11 -13.53 -0.80
C ASN A 79 -15.79 -13.14 0.50
N VAL A 80 -16.71 -12.20 0.42
CA VAL A 80 -17.52 -11.75 1.55
C VAL A 80 -18.95 -12.30 1.46
N SER A 81 -19.55 -12.65 2.60
CA SER A 81 -20.95 -13.08 2.66
C SER A 81 -21.87 -11.88 2.50
N LYS A 82 -22.91 -12.01 1.68
CA LYS A 82 -23.93 -10.95 1.60
C LYS A 82 -24.58 -10.71 2.98
N PRO A 83 -24.86 -9.46 3.38
CA PRO A 83 -24.93 -8.25 2.53
C PRO A 83 -23.61 -7.47 2.38
N ASP A 84 -22.51 -7.95 2.93
CA ASP A 84 -21.22 -7.24 2.88
C ASP A 84 -20.67 -7.08 1.45
N LEU A 85 -19.96 -5.98 1.24
CA LEU A 85 -19.23 -5.72 0.00
C LEU A 85 -17.75 -6.10 0.19
N PRO A 86 -17.03 -6.44 -0.91
CA PRO A 86 -15.59 -6.59 -0.90
C PRO A 86 -14.91 -5.34 -0.32
N HIS A 87 -13.72 -5.51 0.25
CA HIS A 87 -12.94 -4.42 0.84
C HIS A 87 -11.47 -4.78 0.93
N HIS A 88 -10.64 -3.79 1.25
CA HIS A 88 -9.26 -4.02 1.65
C HIS A 88 -9.18 -4.25 3.16
N GLU A 89 -8.53 -5.31 3.58
CA GLU A 89 -8.15 -5.53 4.98
C GLU A 89 -6.70 -5.11 5.19
N TRP A 90 -6.49 -4.27 6.18
CA TRP A 90 -5.20 -3.76 6.61
C TRP A 90 -4.89 -4.41 7.96
N TRP A 91 -4.05 -5.42 7.95
CA TRP A 91 -3.60 -6.12 9.14
C TRP A 91 -2.40 -5.39 9.69
N ILE A 92 -2.54 -4.79 10.88
CA ILE A 92 -1.56 -3.87 11.43
C ILE A 92 -1.15 -4.32 12.83
N GLU A 93 0.16 -4.48 13.03
CA GLU A 93 0.79 -4.67 14.34
C GLU A 93 1.15 -3.29 14.90
N PHE A 94 0.46 -2.87 15.96
CA PHE A 94 0.77 -1.64 16.67
C PHE A 94 1.79 -1.89 17.79
N ASP A 95 2.59 -0.87 18.12
CA ASP A 95 3.56 -0.96 19.23
C ASP A 95 2.88 -1.08 20.60
N LYS A 96 1.68 -0.50 20.74
CA LYS A 96 0.84 -0.57 21.93
C LYS A 96 -0.62 -0.68 21.53
N ASP A 97 -1.34 -1.52 22.22
CA ASP A 97 -2.76 -1.85 21.93
C ASP A 97 -3.76 -0.77 22.43
N THR A 98 -3.30 0.44 22.61
CA THR A 98 -4.10 1.52 23.21
C THR A 98 -4.20 2.70 22.27
N GLY A 99 -5.32 2.80 21.56
CA GLY A 99 -5.53 3.98 20.73
C GLY A 99 -6.82 3.93 19.89
N PRO A 100 -7.14 5.02 19.22
CA PRO A 100 -8.36 5.14 18.41
C PRO A 100 -8.17 4.45 17.04
N ILE A 101 -8.22 3.12 17.01
CA ILE A 101 -8.04 2.31 15.79
C ILE A 101 -9.07 2.68 14.72
N ASP A 102 -10.32 2.91 15.10
CA ASP A 102 -11.37 3.33 14.17
C ASP A 102 -11.00 4.65 13.48
N LYS A 103 -10.52 5.62 14.25
CA LYS A 103 -10.05 6.89 13.72
C LYS A 103 -8.82 6.72 12.82
N PHE A 104 -7.94 5.77 13.15
CA PHE A 104 -6.79 5.42 12.32
C PHE A 104 -7.25 4.87 10.97
N ALA A 105 -8.24 3.97 10.96
CA ALA A 105 -8.85 3.41 9.76
C ALA A 105 -9.52 4.49 8.90
N GLU A 106 -10.29 5.40 9.49
CA GLU A 106 -10.92 6.52 8.79
C GLU A 106 -9.89 7.43 8.09
N ILE A 107 -8.77 7.69 8.76
CA ILE A 107 -7.70 8.53 8.19
C ILE A 107 -7.04 7.81 7.00
N ILE A 108 -6.75 6.52 7.12
CA ILE A 108 -6.18 5.74 6.01
C ILE A 108 -7.16 5.73 4.83
N ASP A 109 -8.43 5.44 5.06
CA ASP A 109 -9.45 5.40 4.01
C ASP A 109 -9.58 6.75 3.28
N SER A 110 -9.61 7.83 4.05
CA SER A 110 -9.65 9.18 3.49
C SER A 110 -8.40 9.50 2.66
N GLU A 111 -7.23 9.12 3.15
CA GLU A 111 -5.97 9.38 2.47
C GLU A 111 -5.83 8.53 1.20
N MET A 112 -6.26 7.27 1.24
CA MET A 112 -6.33 6.40 0.07
C MET A 112 -7.25 6.98 -1.02
N LYS A 113 -8.43 7.49 -0.65
CA LYS A 113 -9.36 8.16 -1.57
C LYS A 113 -8.76 9.43 -2.19
N ASN A 114 -7.95 10.17 -1.42
CA ASN A 114 -7.29 11.38 -1.90
C ASN A 114 -6.18 11.09 -2.91
N GLN A 115 -5.47 9.98 -2.73
CA GLN A 115 -4.32 9.62 -3.57
C GLN A 115 -4.71 8.77 -4.78
N ASN A 116 -5.74 7.93 -4.65
CA ASN A 116 -6.14 6.96 -5.66
C ASN A 116 -7.60 7.17 -6.08
N ILE A 117 -7.76 7.75 -7.26
CA ILE A 117 -9.09 8.05 -7.81
C ILE A 117 -9.90 6.77 -8.09
N TYR A 118 -9.25 5.68 -8.52
CA TYR A 118 -9.93 4.41 -8.80
C TYR A 118 -10.49 3.79 -7.52
N TYR A 119 -9.69 3.79 -6.43
CA TYR A 119 -10.17 3.34 -5.13
C TYR A 119 -11.36 4.17 -4.64
N LYS A 120 -11.26 5.49 -4.78
CA LYS A 120 -12.35 6.41 -4.44
C LYS A 120 -13.62 6.07 -5.20
N ASP A 121 -13.55 5.95 -6.53
CA ASP A 121 -14.69 5.68 -7.39
C ASP A 121 -15.36 4.34 -7.06
N LEU A 122 -14.57 3.30 -6.74
CA LEU A 122 -15.09 2.00 -6.35
C LEU A 122 -15.84 2.04 -5.01
N VAL A 123 -15.36 2.82 -4.05
CA VAL A 123 -16.04 2.97 -2.75
C VAL A 123 -17.28 3.82 -2.89
N GLU A 124 -17.23 4.97 -3.58
CA GLU A 124 -18.40 5.84 -3.84
C GLU A 124 -19.46 5.13 -4.69
N GLY A 125 -19.03 4.33 -5.67
CA GLY A 125 -19.89 3.48 -6.51
C GLY A 125 -20.46 2.26 -5.82
N LYS A 126 -20.13 2.02 -4.53
CA LYS A 126 -20.59 0.86 -3.75
C LYS A 126 -20.18 -0.49 -4.37
N VAL A 127 -19.07 -0.53 -5.06
CA VAL A 127 -18.40 -1.76 -5.51
C VAL A 127 -17.54 -2.31 -4.39
N LEU A 128 -16.87 -1.42 -3.66
CA LEU A 128 -16.14 -1.71 -2.43
C LEU A 128 -16.80 -1.00 -1.24
N GLN A 129 -16.67 -1.57 -0.06
CA GLN A 129 -16.86 -0.80 1.17
C GLN A 129 -15.53 -0.17 1.62
N PRO A 130 -15.57 0.85 2.50
CA PRO A 130 -14.35 1.42 3.10
C PRO A 130 -13.45 0.32 3.66
N LEU A 131 -12.14 0.55 3.62
CA LEU A 131 -11.16 -0.40 4.15
C LEU A 131 -11.39 -0.69 5.64
N LYS A 132 -10.94 -1.88 6.07
CA LYS A 132 -10.99 -2.28 7.48
C LYS A 132 -9.59 -2.46 8.02
N VAL A 133 -9.34 -1.96 9.22
CA VAL A 133 -8.10 -2.20 9.96
C VAL A 133 -8.33 -3.34 10.95
N VAL A 134 -7.49 -4.36 10.86
CA VAL A 134 -7.46 -5.49 11.77
C VAL A 134 -6.22 -5.33 12.65
N ASN A 135 -6.42 -5.06 13.93
CA ASN A 135 -5.32 -5.04 14.89
C ASN A 135 -4.86 -6.48 15.16
N VAL A 136 -3.59 -6.75 14.92
CA VAL A 136 -3.00 -8.08 15.17
C VAL A 136 -2.06 -8.04 16.38
N PRO A 137 -1.97 -9.15 17.14
CA PRO A 137 -1.09 -9.22 18.30
C PRO A 137 0.37 -8.94 17.95
N MET A 138 1.11 -8.39 18.92
CA MET A 138 2.54 -8.14 18.79
C MET A 138 3.31 -9.44 18.47
N GLY A 139 4.15 -9.38 17.45
CA GLY A 139 4.96 -10.52 16.99
C GLY A 139 4.29 -11.39 15.92
N THR A 140 3.10 -11.03 15.45
CA THR A 140 2.38 -11.77 14.38
C THR A 140 3.22 -11.88 13.10
N PHE A 141 3.99 -10.87 12.75
CA PHE A 141 4.83 -10.85 11.54
C PHE A 141 6.26 -11.36 11.75
N LYS A 142 6.60 -11.88 12.95
CA LYS A 142 7.97 -12.34 13.27
C LYS A 142 8.24 -13.81 12.98
N ASN A 143 7.28 -14.56 12.46
CA ASN A 143 7.41 -15.99 12.17
C ASN A 143 7.69 -16.24 10.69
#